data_4f3ffe07855aeb23d64cff2aa45ef788
#
_entry.id   4f3ffe07855aeb23d64cff2aa45ef788
#
_cell.length_a   1.000
_cell.length_b   1.000
_cell.length_c   1.000
_cell.angle_alpha   90.00
_cell.angle_beta   90.00
_cell.angle_gamma   90.00
#
_symmetry.space_group_name_H-M   'P 1'
#
loop_
_entity.id
_entity.type
_entity.pdbx_description
1 polymer ?
#
loop_
_entity_poly.entity_id
_entity_poly.type
_entity_poly.pdbx_seq_one_letter_code
_entity_poly.pdbx_strand_id
1 'polypeptide(L)'
;MDYTLVIDQGNTSSKVTVFENDKVVETLRFGVLSVEELCPIFEKYELRGVIYSSVAKLDVRLVESLRYMTEAPVLVMTHETSLPIKVVYKTPHTLGLDRVAAAVAAVSLYPQEAVLVVDAGTALTIDVVDGESQFVGGNISPGLAMRFKSLNEFTGALPLVEYSVSDATPIFGYDTTTAIRSGVINGIVAEITSSFEKASEAYNCKRIVLTGGDSEYLVSKMSDSKMMIDRHQDLVAKGLNRILRYNENN
;
A
#
# COMPACT_ATOMS: atom_id res chain seq x y z
N MET A 1 -15.21 3.92 -23.86
CA MET A 1 -14.09 4.26 -22.93
C MET A 1 -13.79 3.02 -22.10
N ASP A 2 -12.55 2.80 -21.70
CA ASP A 2 -12.12 1.55 -21.07
C ASP A 2 -11.95 1.78 -19.56
N TYR A 3 -13.08 1.82 -18.83
CA TYR A 3 -13.07 2.05 -17.40
C TYR A 3 -13.02 0.75 -16.61
N THR A 4 -12.21 0.73 -15.57
CA THR A 4 -12.16 -0.36 -14.58
C THR A 4 -12.35 0.19 -13.18
N LEU A 5 -12.96 -0.62 -12.31
CA LEU A 5 -13.20 -0.28 -10.92
C LEU A 5 -12.33 -1.15 -10.02
N VAL A 6 -11.58 -0.51 -9.16
CA VAL A 6 -10.77 -1.15 -8.12
C VAL A 6 -11.35 -0.83 -6.76
N ILE A 7 -11.65 -1.87 -5.99
CA ILE A 7 -12.12 -1.78 -4.60
C ILE A 7 -11.07 -2.45 -3.72
N ASP A 8 -10.40 -1.65 -2.92
CA ASP A 8 -9.39 -2.09 -1.94
C ASP A 8 -9.95 -1.87 -0.53
N GLN A 9 -10.33 -2.95 0.12
CA GLN A 9 -10.89 -2.93 1.47
C GLN A 9 -9.79 -3.24 2.49
N GLY A 10 -9.32 -2.18 3.15
CA GLY A 10 -8.41 -2.25 4.27
C GLY A 10 -9.11 -2.57 5.60
N ASN A 11 -8.34 -2.61 6.69
CA ASN A 11 -8.87 -2.85 8.03
C ASN A 11 -9.70 -1.68 8.60
N THR A 12 -9.36 -0.46 8.24
CA THR A 12 -9.96 0.78 8.79
C THR A 12 -10.77 1.57 7.78
N SER A 13 -10.54 1.38 6.50
CA SER A 13 -11.22 2.09 5.43
C SER A 13 -11.13 1.32 4.12
N SER A 14 -12.09 1.61 3.23
CA SER A 14 -12.10 1.10 1.87
C SER A 14 -11.73 2.23 0.90
N LYS A 15 -10.92 1.91 -0.09
CA LYS A 15 -10.55 2.81 -1.17
C LYS A 15 -11.13 2.29 -2.48
N VAL A 16 -11.88 3.14 -3.15
CA VAL A 16 -12.53 2.84 -4.43
C VAL A 16 -11.92 3.74 -5.50
N THR A 17 -11.33 3.14 -6.53
CA THR A 17 -10.62 3.88 -7.57
C THR A 17 -11.12 3.48 -8.95
N VAL A 18 -11.51 4.46 -9.74
CA VAL A 18 -11.85 4.28 -11.14
C VAL A 18 -10.65 4.61 -12.01
N PHE A 19 -10.34 3.72 -12.93
CA PHE A 19 -9.28 3.89 -13.91
C PHE A 19 -9.87 4.05 -15.31
N GLU A 20 -9.27 4.92 -16.11
CA GLU A 20 -9.37 4.92 -17.56
C GLU A 20 -8.04 4.38 -18.10
N ASN A 21 -8.03 3.15 -18.57
CA ASN A 21 -6.80 2.41 -18.83
C ASN A 21 -5.93 2.29 -17.57
N ASP A 22 -4.73 2.90 -17.57
CA ASP A 22 -3.81 2.90 -16.42
C ASP A 22 -3.83 4.24 -15.64
N LYS A 23 -4.71 5.17 -16.07
CA LYS A 23 -4.84 6.49 -15.46
C LYS A 23 -5.95 6.50 -14.42
N VAL A 24 -5.66 6.94 -13.21
CA VAL A 24 -6.66 7.20 -12.18
C VAL A 24 -7.52 8.38 -12.61
N VAL A 25 -8.84 8.20 -12.66
CA VAL A 25 -9.82 9.26 -12.97
C VAL A 25 -10.60 9.71 -11.75
N GLU A 26 -10.86 8.80 -10.82
CA GLU A 26 -11.55 9.13 -9.57
C GLU A 26 -11.09 8.22 -8.45
N THR A 27 -10.98 8.75 -7.24
CA THR A 27 -10.66 7.98 -6.03
C THR A 27 -11.56 8.45 -4.90
N LEU A 28 -12.29 7.52 -4.30
CA LEU A 28 -13.16 7.74 -3.16
C LEU A 28 -12.66 6.91 -1.97
N ARG A 29 -12.92 7.40 -0.76
CA ARG A 29 -12.58 6.71 0.49
C ARG A 29 -13.81 6.61 1.38
N PHE A 30 -14.01 5.43 1.93
CA PHE A 30 -15.14 5.11 2.79
C PHE A 30 -14.62 4.47 4.08
N GLY A 31 -15.26 4.75 5.20
CA GLY A 31 -15.00 4.01 6.45
C GLY A 31 -15.51 2.57 6.31
N VAL A 32 -16.81 2.43 6.18
CA VAL A 32 -17.48 1.18 5.83
C VAL A 32 -18.06 1.35 4.44
N LEU A 33 -17.70 0.47 3.52
CA LEU A 33 -18.21 0.52 2.16
C LEU A 33 -19.55 -0.21 2.08
N SER A 34 -20.57 0.47 1.58
CA SER A 34 -21.88 -0.11 1.27
C SER A 34 -22.15 -0.12 -0.23
N VAL A 35 -23.14 -0.88 -0.65
CA VAL A 35 -23.56 -0.98 -2.05
C VAL A 35 -24.10 0.37 -2.54
N GLU A 36 -24.85 1.07 -1.71
CA GLU A 36 -25.47 2.37 -2.02
C GLU A 36 -24.42 3.43 -2.38
N GLU A 37 -23.25 3.36 -1.72
CA GLU A 37 -22.15 4.28 -2.00
C GLU A 37 -21.49 4.03 -3.35
N LEU A 38 -21.66 2.83 -3.93
CA LEU A 38 -21.14 2.47 -5.24
C LEU A 38 -22.09 2.80 -6.38
N CYS A 39 -23.40 2.92 -6.13
CA CYS A 39 -24.40 3.20 -7.18
C CYS A 39 -24.01 4.38 -8.09
N PRO A 40 -23.58 5.55 -7.58
CA PRO A 40 -23.21 6.67 -8.44
C PRO A 40 -22.04 6.37 -9.39
N ILE A 41 -21.14 5.45 -9.02
CA ILE A 41 -20.01 5.04 -9.85
C ILE A 41 -20.51 4.20 -11.02
N PHE A 42 -21.40 3.23 -10.76
CA PHE A 42 -21.97 2.36 -11.78
C PHE A 42 -22.91 3.12 -12.73
N GLU A 43 -23.57 4.17 -12.27
CA GLU A 43 -24.38 5.06 -13.12
C GLU A 43 -23.51 5.97 -14.00
N LYS A 44 -22.34 6.39 -13.49
CA LYS A 44 -21.47 7.36 -14.18
C LYS A 44 -20.53 6.71 -15.19
N TYR A 45 -20.05 5.49 -14.92
CA TYR A 45 -19.02 4.83 -15.70
C TYR A 45 -19.53 3.51 -16.30
N GLU A 46 -19.37 3.34 -17.59
CA GLU A 46 -19.51 2.04 -18.26
C GLU A 46 -18.25 1.21 -17.97
N LEU A 47 -18.36 0.34 -16.98
CA LEU A 47 -17.22 -0.45 -16.49
C LEU A 47 -17.00 -1.67 -17.38
N ARG A 48 -15.73 -1.93 -17.74
CA ARG A 48 -15.30 -3.13 -18.44
C ARG A 48 -14.95 -4.27 -17.47
N GLY A 49 -14.53 -3.94 -16.27
CA GLY A 49 -14.14 -4.91 -15.24
C GLY A 49 -14.10 -4.29 -13.86
N VAL A 50 -14.29 -5.13 -12.85
CA VAL A 50 -14.22 -4.76 -11.43
C VAL A 50 -13.27 -5.71 -10.74
N ILE A 51 -12.36 -5.20 -9.90
CA ILE A 51 -11.58 -6.02 -8.97
C ILE A 51 -11.87 -5.60 -7.53
N TYR A 52 -12.15 -6.61 -6.70
CA TYR A 52 -12.33 -6.45 -5.27
C TYR A 52 -11.22 -7.19 -4.53
N SER A 53 -10.52 -6.47 -3.67
CA SER A 53 -9.49 -7.00 -2.77
C SER A 53 -9.84 -6.64 -1.33
N SER A 54 -9.62 -7.56 -0.40
CA SER A 54 -9.81 -7.31 1.03
C SER A 54 -8.68 -7.95 1.83
N VAL A 55 -8.10 -7.20 2.76
CA VAL A 55 -7.17 -7.72 3.77
C VAL A 55 -7.92 -8.25 5.01
N ALA A 56 -9.22 -7.99 5.11
CA ALA A 56 -10.12 -8.49 6.14
C ALA A 56 -10.88 -9.72 5.64
N LYS A 57 -11.90 -10.13 6.39
CA LYS A 57 -12.82 -11.18 5.93
C LYS A 57 -13.58 -10.71 4.69
N LEU A 58 -13.66 -11.59 3.68
CA LEU A 58 -14.40 -11.32 2.44
C LEU A 58 -15.85 -10.95 2.75
N ASP A 59 -16.29 -9.81 2.24
CA ASP A 59 -17.70 -9.42 2.25
C ASP A 59 -18.44 -10.06 1.07
N VAL A 60 -18.99 -11.24 1.31
CA VAL A 60 -19.71 -12.02 0.29
C VAL A 60 -20.92 -11.26 -0.25
N ARG A 61 -21.63 -10.51 0.63
CA ARG A 61 -22.83 -9.76 0.20
C ARG A 61 -22.46 -8.63 -0.73
N LEU A 62 -21.39 -7.90 -0.44
CA LEU A 62 -20.88 -6.86 -1.32
C LEU A 62 -20.48 -7.44 -2.68
N VAL A 63 -19.77 -8.57 -2.70
CA VAL A 63 -19.36 -9.22 -3.95
C VAL A 63 -20.56 -9.68 -4.80
N GLU A 64 -21.57 -10.28 -4.16
CA GLU A 64 -22.83 -10.66 -4.85
C GLU A 64 -23.53 -9.43 -5.44
N SER A 65 -23.61 -8.35 -4.68
CA SER A 65 -24.18 -7.09 -5.15
C SER A 65 -23.40 -6.49 -6.32
N LEU A 66 -22.09 -6.49 -6.27
CA LEU A 66 -21.24 -6.04 -7.39
C LEU A 66 -21.55 -6.82 -8.67
N ARG A 67 -21.70 -8.14 -8.60
CA ARG A 67 -22.05 -8.99 -9.74
C ARG A 67 -23.46 -8.72 -10.28
N TYR A 68 -24.36 -8.21 -9.44
CA TYR A 68 -25.70 -7.82 -9.87
C TYR A 68 -25.74 -6.43 -10.53
N MET A 69 -24.84 -5.52 -10.11
CA MET A 69 -24.81 -4.13 -10.57
C MET A 69 -24.18 -3.95 -11.95
N THR A 70 -23.45 -4.93 -12.46
CA THR A 70 -22.76 -4.82 -13.75
C THR A 70 -22.70 -6.15 -14.49
N GLU A 71 -22.75 -6.07 -15.81
CA GLU A 71 -22.44 -7.20 -16.70
C GLU A 71 -20.92 -7.43 -16.86
N ALA A 72 -20.10 -6.48 -16.40
CA ALA A 72 -18.66 -6.60 -16.44
C ALA A 72 -18.15 -7.70 -15.49
N PRO A 73 -17.06 -8.40 -15.84
CA PRO A 73 -16.44 -9.38 -14.96
C PRO A 73 -16.06 -8.78 -13.60
N VAL A 74 -16.42 -9.48 -12.51
CA VAL A 74 -16.03 -9.12 -11.15
C VAL A 74 -14.99 -10.12 -10.66
N LEU A 75 -13.73 -9.71 -10.63
CA LEU A 75 -12.61 -10.48 -10.09
C LEU A 75 -12.50 -10.24 -8.58
N VAL A 76 -12.63 -11.29 -7.80
CA VAL A 76 -12.30 -11.27 -6.38
C VAL A 76 -10.88 -11.73 -6.22
N MET A 77 -10.00 -10.87 -5.73
CA MET A 77 -8.60 -11.20 -5.53
C MET A 77 -8.43 -12.23 -4.41
N THR A 78 -7.75 -13.31 -4.71
CA THR A 78 -7.38 -14.38 -3.78
C THR A 78 -5.92 -14.78 -3.98
N HIS A 79 -5.42 -15.70 -3.18
CA HIS A 79 -4.05 -16.23 -3.36
C HIS A 79 -3.90 -17.15 -4.59
N GLU A 80 -5.01 -17.59 -5.19
CA GLU A 80 -5.03 -18.37 -6.44
C GLU A 80 -5.15 -17.47 -7.68
N THR A 81 -5.40 -16.16 -7.51
CA THR A 81 -5.49 -15.22 -8.65
C THR A 81 -4.17 -15.20 -9.42
N SER A 82 -4.25 -15.35 -10.75
CA SER A 82 -3.07 -15.29 -11.62
C SER A 82 -2.39 -13.93 -11.53
N LEU A 83 -1.07 -13.92 -11.39
CA LEU A 83 -0.28 -12.71 -11.17
C LEU A 83 0.75 -12.51 -12.29
N PRO A 84 1.05 -11.27 -12.71
CA PRO A 84 2.14 -10.98 -13.63
C PRO A 84 3.53 -10.98 -12.98
N ILE A 85 3.63 -11.42 -11.75
CA ILE A 85 4.87 -11.58 -10.98
C ILE A 85 4.94 -12.97 -10.37
N LYS A 86 6.14 -13.41 -10.01
CA LYS A 86 6.32 -14.64 -9.26
C LYS A 86 6.41 -14.34 -7.77
N VAL A 87 5.68 -15.09 -6.97
CA VAL A 87 5.74 -15.01 -5.50
C VAL A 87 6.62 -16.14 -4.99
N VAL A 88 7.81 -15.79 -4.44
CA VAL A 88 8.77 -16.75 -3.84
C VAL A 88 8.67 -16.78 -2.32
N TYR A 89 7.60 -16.24 -1.77
CA TYR A 89 7.34 -16.20 -0.35
C TYR A 89 7.05 -17.61 0.20
N LYS A 90 7.67 -17.96 1.32
CA LYS A 90 7.62 -19.34 1.86
C LYS A 90 6.18 -19.80 2.21
N THR A 91 5.32 -18.87 2.60
CA THR A 91 3.91 -19.12 2.95
C THR A 91 2.99 -18.21 2.10
N PRO A 92 2.84 -18.46 0.78
CA PRO A 92 2.15 -17.54 -0.11
C PRO A 92 0.69 -17.29 0.29
N HIS A 93 0.01 -18.27 0.88
CA HIS A 93 -1.39 -18.14 1.33
C HIS A 93 -1.58 -17.25 2.56
N THR A 94 -0.51 -16.76 3.18
CA THR A 94 -0.57 -15.81 4.31
C THR A 94 -0.03 -14.43 3.94
N LEU A 95 0.43 -14.26 2.71
CA LEU A 95 0.94 -12.97 2.22
C LEU A 95 -0.23 -12.01 1.99
N GLY A 96 -0.16 -10.80 2.55
CA GLY A 96 -1.18 -9.78 2.33
C GLY A 96 -1.38 -9.48 0.85
N LEU A 97 -2.63 -9.46 0.40
CA LEU A 97 -2.97 -9.21 -1.00
C LEU A 97 -2.65 -7.77 -1.42
N ASP A 98 -2.70 -6.83 -0.50
CA ASP A 98 -2.24 -5.44 -0.65
C ASP A 98 -0.74 -5.36 -0.97
N ARG A 99 0.09 -6.15 -0.27
CA ARG A 99 1.54 -6.24 -0.52
C ARG A 99 1.83 -6.81 -1.90
N VAL A 100 1.09 -7.86 -2.29
CA VAL A 100 1.18 -8.44 -3.65
C VAL A 100 0.79 -7.41 -4.70
N ALA A 101 -0.31 -6.69 -4.51
CA ALA A 101 -0.75 -5.66 -5.44
C ALA A 101 0.28 -4.52 -5.56
N ALA A 102 0.83 -4.03 -4.43
CA ALA A 102 1.88 -3.01 -4.44
C ALA A 102 3.13 -3.48 -5.22
N ALA A 103 3.52 -4.75 -5.04
CA ALA A 103 4.63 -5.36 -5.78
C ALA A 103 4.35 -5.44 -7.29
N VAL A 104 3.14 -5.85 -7.70
CA VAL A 104 2.73 -5.86 -9.11
C VAL A 104 2.80 -4.48 -9.74
N ALA A 105 2.35 -3.44 -9.00
CA ALA A 105 2.47 -2.06 -9.48
C ALA A 105 3.93 -1.64 -9.64
N ALA A 106 4.78 -1.96 -8.66
CA ALA A 106 6.19 -1.61 -8.69
C ALA A 106 6.91 -2.24 -9.88
N VAL A 107 6.69 -3.54 -10.16
CA VAL A 107 7.22 -4.21 -11.37
C VAL A 107 6.73 -3.54 -12.66
N SER A 108 5.46 -3.16 -12.70
CA SER A 108 4.89 -2.52 -13.89
C SER A 108 5.46 -1.12 -14.15
N LEU A 109 5.80 -0.38 -13.09
CA LEU A 109 6.38 0.96 -13.16
C LEU A 109 7.90 0.92 -13.45
N TYR A 110 8.59 -0.09 -12.93
CA TYR A 110 10.05 -0.23 -12.99
C TYR A 110 10.44 -1.63 -13.48
N PRO A 111 10.14 -1.95 -14.75
CA PRO A 111 10.41 -3.28 -15.29
C PRO A 111 11.91 -3.58 -15.27
N GLN A 112 12.27 -4.80 -14.87
CA GLN A 112 13.65 -5.28 -14.76
C GLN A 112 14.52 -4.55 -13.72
N GLU A 113 13.93 -3.73 -12.86
CA GLU A 113 14.62 -3.12 -11.72
C GLU A 113 14.25 -3.86 -10.42
N ALA A 114 15.23 -4.08 -9.55
CA ALA A 114 14.96 -4.44 -8.16
C ALA A 114 14.53 -3.19 -7.40
N VAL A 115 13.42 -3.27 -6.68
CA VAL A 115 12.83 -2.15 -5.94
C VAL A 115 12.48 -2.55 -4.52
N LEU A 116 12.64 -1.61 -3.59
CA LEU A 116 12.09 -1.68 -2.24
C LEU A 116 10.73 -0.99 -2.24
N VAL A 117 9.68 -1.75 -1.99
CA VAL A 117 8.31 -1.23 -1.89
C VAL A 117 8.00 -0.97 -0.42
N VAL A 118 7.67 0.26 -0.09
CA VAL A 118 7.34 0.68 1.29
C VAL A 118 5.92 1.20 1.32
N ASP A 119 5.04 0.54 2.04
CA ASP A 119 3.71 1.05 2.34
C ASP A 119 3.65 1.57 3.78
N ALA A 120 3.55 2.88 3.90
CA ALA A 120 3.45 3.60 5.17
C ALA A 120 1.98 3.84 5.52
N GLY A 121 1.29 2.79 5.92
CA GLY A 121 -0.10 2.79 6.35
C GLY A 121 -0.26 2.58 7.86
N THR A 122 -1.36 1.91 8.26
CA THR A 122 -1.60 1.50 9.66
C THR A 122 -0.43 0.63 10.17
N ALA A 123 0.00 -0.34 9.37
CA ALA A 123 1.30 -0.99 9.51
C ALA A 123 2.28 -0.37 8.51
N LEU A 124 3.57 -0.44 8.80
CA LEU A 124 4.63 -0.22 7.84
C LEU A 124 4.99 -1.58 7.22
N THR A 125 4.83 -1.73 5.92
CA THR A 125 5.38 -2.88 5.20
C THR A 125 6.55 -2.46 4.34
N ILE A 126 7.58 -3.29 4.29
CA ILE A 126 8.79 -3.06 3.51
C ILE A 126 9.06 -4.34 2.75
N ASP A 127 8.84 -4.33 1.43
CA ASP A 127 8.89 -5.50 0.57
C ASP A 127 9.94 -5.35 -0.52
N VAL A 128 10.60 -6.45 -0.88
CA VAL A 128 11.57 -6.47 -1.96
C VAL A 128 10.97 -7.22 -3.15
N VAL A 129 11.03 -6.56 -4.31
CA VAL A 129 10.83 -7.19 -5.62
C VAL A 129 12.13 -7.12 -6.37
N ASP A 130 12.61 -8.26 -6.86
CA ASP A 130 13.88 -8.32 -7.60
C ASP A 130 13.73 -7.94 -9.08
N GLY A 131 14.86 -7.85 -9.80
CA GLY A 131 14.88 -7.51 -11.23
C GLY A 131 14.30 -8.59 -12.16
N GLU A 132 13.97 -9.78 -11.64
CA GLU A 132 13.31 -10.86 -12.36
C GLU A 132 11.78 -10.88 -12.12
N SER A 133 11.23 -9.79 -11.55
CA SER A 133 9.81 -9.65 -11.20
C SER A 133 9.36 -10.69 -10.16
N GLN A 134 10.20 -11.00 -9.17
CA GLN A 134 9.86 -11.91 -8.09
C GLN A 134 9.64 -11.12 -6.79
N PHE A 135 8.50 -11.35 -6.13
CA PHE A 135 8.30 -10.94 -4.73
C PHE A 135 9.13 -11.88 -3.85
N VAL A 136 10.24 -11.40 -3.30
CA VAL A 136 11.18 -12.25 -2.54
C VAL A 136 10.91 -12.27 -1.04
N GLY A 137 10.29 -11.23 -0.49
CA GLY A 137 9.96 -11.14 0.92
C GLY A 137 9.94 -9.72 1.44
N GLY A 138 9.76 -9.57 2.73
CA GLY A 138 9.73 -8.25 3.36
C GLY A 138 9.44 -8.30 4.85
N ASN A 139 9.28 -7.12 5.43
CA ASN A 139 9.06 -6.90 6.85
C ASN A 139 7.71 -6.24 7.10
N ILE A 140 7.15 -6.48 8.27
CA ILE A 140 5.95 -5.80 8.77
C ILE A 140 6.30 -5.25 10.15
N SER A 141 6.05 -3.97 10.34
CA SER A 141 6.25 -3.30 11.64
C SER A 141 5.13 -2.28 11.90
N PRO A 142 5.02 -1.72 13.10
CA PRO A 142 4.00 -0.72 13.38
C PRO A 142 4.19 0.53 12.49
N GLY A 143 3.10 1.02 11.89
CA GLY A 143 3.08 2.31 11.20
C GLY A 143 3.26 3.48 12.16
N LEU A 144 3.38 4.68 11.61
CA LEU A 144 3.77 5.87 12.36
C LEU A 144 2.80 6.17 13.51
N ALA A 145 1.51 6.26 13.22
CA ALA A 145 0.48 6.51 14.25
C ALA A 145 0.43 5.39 15.31
N MET A 146 0.63 4.14 14.89
CA MET A 146 0.64 3.00 15.81
C MET A 146 1.83 3.07 16.78
N ARG A 147 3.00 3.52 16.33
CA ARG A 147 4.20 3.71 17.21
C ARG A 147 3.94 4.75 18.29
N PHE A 148 3.36 5.91 17.94
CA PHE A 148 3.00 6.94 18.91
C PHE A 148 1.95 6.44 19.91
N LYS A 149 0.91 5.79 19.38
CA LYS A 149 -0.18 5.26 20.19
C LYS A 149 0.29 4.17 21.16
N SER A 150 1.18 3.28 20.72
CA SER A 150 1.70 2.22 21.56
C SER A 150 2.50 2.75 22.76
N LEU A 151 3.28 3.80 22.59
CA LEU A 151 4.02 4.43 23.69
C LEU A 151 3.06 5.03 24.74
N ASN A 152 1.96 5.62 24.31
CA ASN A 152 0.95 6.14 25.23
C ASN A 152 0.15 5.01 25.90
N GLU A 153 -0.34 4.04 25.15
CA GLU A 153 -1.22 2.98 25.67
C GLU A 153 -0.51 1.95 26.57
N PHE A 154 0.75 1.62 26.25
CA PHE A 154 1.49 0.59 26.98
C PHE A 154 2.46 1.13 28.02
N THR A 155 2.42 2.43 28.32
CA THR A 155 3.21 3.04 29.41
C THR A 155 2.32 3.88 30.33
N GLY A 156 2.72 3.98 31.62
CA GLY A 156 1.88 4.66 32.63
C GLY A 156 1.91 6.18 32.58
N ALA A 157 2.85 6.82 31.85
CA ALA A 157 3.08 8.25 31.96
C ALA A 157 3.44 8.97 30.65
N LEU A 158 3.66 8.25 29.55
CA LEU A 158 4.00 8.91 28.31
C LEU A 158 2.76 9.49 27.62
N PRO A 159 2.79 10.78 27.22
CA PRO A 159 1.67 11.40 26.53
C PRO A 159 1.51 10.86 25.11
N LEU A 160 0.27 10.93 24.59
CA LEU A 160 0.06 10.77 23.15
C LEU A 160 0.64 12.01 22.44
N VAL A 161 1.59 11.78 21.55
CA VAL A 161 2.25 12.83 20.78
C VAL A 161 1.70 12.82 19.35
N GLU A 162 1.22 13.96 18.91
CA GLU A 162 0.88 14.21 17.50
C GLU A 162 2.12 14.63 16.71
N TYR A 163 2.07 14.45 15.40
CA TYR A 163 3.15 14.82 14.51
C TYR A 163 2.64 15.57 13.27
N SER A 164 3.44 16.51 12.80
CA SER A 164 3.18 17.25 11.57
C SER A 164 4.48 17.47 10.79
N VAL A 165 4.36 17.83 9.52
CA VAL A 165 5.54 18.09 8.65
C VAL A 165 6.41 19.20 9.21
N SER A 166 5.81 20.22 9.84
CA SER A 166 6.49 21.37 10.45
C SER A 166 7.22 21.07 11.77
N ASP A 167 6.95 19.89 12.38
CA ASP A 167 7.55 19.57 13.66
C ASP A 167 9.05 19.31 13.56
N ALA A 168 9.81 19.92 14.48
CA ALA A 168 11.21 19.62 14.65
C ALA A 168 11.40 18.15 15.07
N THR A 169 12.32 17.47 14.40
CA THR A 169 12.70 16.09 14.69
C THR A 169 14.21 16.04 14.91
N PRO A 170 14.69 16.50 16.09
CA PRO A 170 16.13 16.45 16.40
C PRO A 170 16.61 14.99 16.49
N ILE A 171 17.92 14.77 16.37
CA ILE A 171 18.49 13.42 16.55
C ILE A 171 18.19 12.91 17.96
N PHE A 172 18.35 13.76 18.96
CA PHE A 172 18.02 13.48 20.36
C PHE A 172 17.01 14.51 20.87
N GLY A 173 15.89 14.06 21.42
CA GLY A 173 14.92 14.94 22.06
C GLY A 173 15.47 15.56 23.34
N TYR A 174 15.01 16.74 23.69
CA TYR A 174 15.41 17.51 24.86
C TYR A 174 14.30 17.68 25.90
N ASP A 175 13.13 17.15 25.62
CA ASP A 175 11.99 16.95 26.52
C ASP A 175 11.24 15.67 26.16
N THR A 176 10.26 15.25 26.94
CA THR A 176 9.52 14.00 26.74
C THR A 176 8.84 13.95 25.36
N THR A 177 8.21 15.04 24.94
CA THR A 177 7.48 15.11 23.67
C THR A 177 8.43 15.00 22.47
N THR A 178 9.52 15.75 22.48
CA THR A 178 10.53 15.69 21.43
C THR A 178 11.30 14.37 21.45
N ALA A 179 11.52 13.77 22.62
CA ALA A 179 12.16 12.47 22.74
C ALA A 179 11.30 11.35 22.11
N ILE A 180 9.99 11.34 22.40
CA ILE A 180 9.03 10.41 21.77
C ILE A 180 9.02 10.63 20.26
N ARG A 181 8.87 11.89 19.81
CA ARG A 181 8.83 12.24 18.39
C ARG A 181 10.09 11.83 17.67
N SER A 182 11.25 12.16 18.20
CA SER A 182 12.55 11.80 17.61
C SER A 182 12.75 10.29 17.55
N GLY A 183 12.45 9.58 18.63
CA GLY A 183 12.58 8.11 18.67
C GLY A 183 11.70 7.42 17.64
N VAL A 184 10.44 7.84 17.50
CA VAL A 184 9.51 7.25 16.55
C VAL A 184 9.90 7.59 15.11
N ILE A 185 10.13 8.86 14.79
CA ILE A 185 10.35 9.31 13.40
C ILE A 185 11.74 8.89 12.91
N ASN A 186 12.79 9.15 13.68
CA ASN A 186 14.12 8.72 13.29
C ASN A 186 14.25 7.20 13.24
N GLY A 187 13.50 6.49 14.13
CA GLY A 187 13.45 5.03 14.14
C GLY A 187 12.85 4.46 12.84
N ILE A 188 11.72 4.99 12.37
CA ILE A 188 11.08 4.51 11.14
C ILE A 188 11.92 4.84 9.89
N VAL A 189 12.54 6.04 9.86
CA VAL A 189 13.46 6.43 8.78
C VAL A 189 14.68 5.51 8.75
N ALA A 190 15.27 5.21 9.90
CA ALA A 190 16.42 4.30 10.01
C ALA A 190 16.05 2.87 9.58
N GLU A 191 14.85 2.39 9.93
CA GLU A 191 14.34 1.08 9.51
C GLU A 191 14.23 0.97 7.99
N ILE A 192 13.64 1.97 7.33
CA ILE A 192 13.52 2.03 5.88
C ILE A 192 14.91 2.11 5.22
N THR A 193 15.77 3.00 5.72
CA THR A 193 17.12 3.19 5.19
C THR A 193 17.96 1.91 5.29
N SER A 194 17.98 1.27 6.47
CA SER A 194 18.72 0.02 6.66
C SER A 194 18.18 -1.12 5.82
N SER A 195 16.86 -1.18 5.64
CA SER A 195 16.23 -2.16 4.75
C SER A 195 16.64 -1.95 3.28
N PHE A 196 16.71 -0.69 2.85
CA PHE A 196 17.17 -0.34 1.51
C PHE A 196 18.64 -0.70 1.28
N GLU A 197 19.51 -0.41 2.25
CA GLU A 197 20.93 -0.77 2.16
C GLU A 197 21.10 -2.29 1.98
N LYS A 198 20.39 -3.08 2.77
CA LYS A 198 20.40 -4.56 2.65
C LYS A 198 19.81 -5.06 1.35
N ALA A 199 18.72 -4.45 0.87
CA ALA A 199 18.13 -4.78 -0.42
C ALA A 199 19.08 -4.40 -1.59
N SER A 200 19.79 -3.28 -1.45
CA SER A 200 20.80 -2.87 -2.41
C SER A 200 21.97 -3.85 -2.50
N GLU A 201 22.47 -4.31 -1.36
CA GLU A 201 23.55 -5.31 -1.28
C GLU A 201 23.11 -6.66 -1.85
N ALA A 202 21.91 -7.14 -1.50
CA ALA A 202 21.46 -8.49 -1.84
C ALA A 202 20.87 -8.61 -3.24
N TYR A 203 20.19 -7.57 -3.75
CA TYR A 203 19.39 -7.62 -4.97
C TYR A 203 19.73 -6.48 -5.96
N ASN A 204 20.78 -5.67 -5.69
CA ASN A 204 21.11 -4.48 -6.48
C ASN A 204 19.95 -3.48 -6.58
N CYS A 205 19.16 -3.38 -5.51
CA CYS A 205 18.06 -2.44 -5.41
C CYS A 205 18.58 -0.99 -5.44
N LYS A 206 18.02 -0.15 -6.31
CA LYS A 206 18.46 1.25 -6.47
C LYS A 206 17.38 2.26 -6.13
N ARG A 207 16.15 1.79 -5.86
CA ARG A 207 14.97 2.62 -5.74
C ARG A 207 14.09 2.18 -4.58
N ILE A 208 13.53 3.16 -3.89
CA ILE A 208 12.42 2.99 -2.95
C ILE A 208 11.15 3.49 -3.64
N VAL A 209 10.13 2.64 -3.67
CA VAL A 209 8.78 3.00 -4.09
C VAL A 209 7.93 3.14 -2.83
N LEU A 210 7.55 4.37 -2.49
CA LEU A 210 6.85 4.69 -1.25
C LEU A 210 5.37 4.98 -1.52
N THR A 211 4.49 4.35 -0.75
CA THR A 211 3.04 4.54 -0.76
C THR A 211 2.48 4.61 0.66
N GLY A 212 1.16 4.71 0.79
CA GLY A 212 0.47 4.79 2.08
C GLY A 212 0.19 6.23 2.54
N GLY A 213 -0.63 6.34 3.59
CA GLY A 213 -1.10 7.62 4.10
C GLY A 213 0.01 8.53 4.63
N ASP A 214 1.03 7.93 5.25
CA ASP A 214 2.17 8.65 5.84
C ASP A 214 3.35 8.82 4.86
N SER A 215 3.20 8.38 3.60
CA SER A 215 4.30 8.40 2.61
C SER A 215 4.85 9.81 2.35
N GLU A 216 3.99 10.82 2.23
CA GLU A 216 4.40 12.21 2.03
C GLU A 216 5.22 12.75 3.20
N TYR A 217 4.76 12.46 4.41
CA TYR A 217 5.46 12.82 5.62
C TYR A 217 6.84 12.17 5.69
N LEU A 218 6.93 10.86 5.45
CA LEU A 218 8.21 10.14 5.50
C LEU A 218 9.19 10.61 4.42
N VAL A 219 8.74 10.86 3.19
CA VAL A 219 9.59 11.45 2.14
C VAL A 219 10.21 12.76 2.62
N SER A 220 9.43 13.64 3.28
CA SER A 220 9.94 14.91 3.81
C SER A 220 11.05 14.74 4.87
N LYS A 221 11.04 13.61 5.60
CA LYS A 221 12.04 13.29 6.63
C LYS A 221 13.24 12.49 6.09
N MET A 222 13.16 12.00 4.85
CA MET A 222 14.21 11.24 4.16
C MET A 222 14.95 12.05 3.08
N SER A 223 14.67 13.35 2.96
CA SER A 223 15.12 14.23 1.87
C SER A 223 16.64 14.36 1.71
N ASP A 224 17.42 14.10 2.77
CA ASP A 224 18.90 14.16 2.72
C ASP A 224 19.54 12.85 2.23
N SER A 225 18.73 11.86 1.85
CA SER A 225 19.24 10.56 1.42
C SER A 225 19.72 10.60 -0.03
N LYS A 226 20.81 9.86 -0.33
CA LYS A 226 21.27 9.61 -1.70
C LYS A 226 20.42 8.56 -2.43
N MET A 227 19.29 8.16 -1.84
CA MET A 227 18.40 7.13 -2.35
C MET A 227 17.43 7.73 -3.38
N MET A 228 17.14 7.01 -4.44
CA MET A 228 16.06 7.37 -5.35
C MET A 228 14.73 6.94 -4.69
N ILE A 229 13.90 7.92 -4.32
CA ILE A 229 12.61 7.69 -3.67
C ILE A 229 11.51 8.23 -4.59
N ASP A 230 10.64 7.33 -5.05
CA ASP A 230 9.47 7.68 -5.83
C ASP A 230 8.20 7.40 -5.00
N ARG A 231 7.38 8.43 -4.86
CA ARG A 231 6.11 8.34 -4.13
C ARG A 231 4.94 8.10 -5.08
N HIS A 232 4.17 7.04 -4.81
CA HIS A 232 2.97 6.70 -5.55
C HIS A 232 1.79 6.50 -4.57
N GLN A 233 0.90 7.48 -4.50
CA GLN A 233 -0.22 7.47 -3.55
C GLN A 233 -1.21 6.32 -3.79
N ASP A 234 -1.36 5.87 -5.03
CA ASP A 234 -2.34 4.87 -5.45
C ASP A 234 -1.68 3.55 -5.89
N LEU A 235 -0.52 3.20 -5.30
CA LEU A 235 0.28 2.05 -5.73
C LEU A 235 -0.51 0.74 -5.68
N VAL A 236 -1.17 0.45 -4.55
CA VAL A 236 -1.99 -0.76 -4.40
C VAL A 236 -3.11 -0.80 -5.46
N ALA A 237 -3.84 0.31 -5.64
CA ALA A 237 -4.90 0.37 -6.64
C ALA A 237 -4.38 0.16 -8.07
N LYS A 238 -3.22 0.72 -8.42
CA LYS A 238 -2.56 0.47 -9.72
C LYS A 238 -2.20 -1.00 -9.90
N GLY A 239 -1.71 -1.65 -8.85
CA GLY A 239 -1.41 -3.07 -8.88
C GLY A 239 -2.65 -3.94 -9.07
N LEU A 240 -3.72 -3.64 -8.34
CA LEU A 240 -5.00 -4.31 -8.52
C LEU A 240 -5.55 -4.12 -9.93
N ASN A 241 -5.51 -2.91 -10.48
CA ASN A 241 -5.91 -2.66 -11.87
C ASN A 241 -5.07 -3.50 -12.86
N ARG A 242 -3.75 -3.57 -12.64
CA ARG A 242 -2.87 -4.39 -13.48
C ARG A 242 -3.18 -5.89 -13.37
N ILE A 243 -3.52 -6.38 -12.17
CA ILE A 243 -3.94 -7.77 -11.94
C ILE A 243 -5.25 -8.06 -12.65
N LEU A 244 -6.25 -7.17 -12.56
CA LEU A 244 -7.51 -7.30 -13.28
C LEU A 244 -7.26 -7.47 -14.78
N ARG A 245 -6.51 -6.55 -15.38
CA ARG A 245 -6.21 -6.56 -16.83
C ARG A 245 -5.36 -7.76 -17.26
N TYR A 246 -4.52 -8.28 -16.40
CA TYR A 246 -3.77 -9.49 -16.66
C TYR A 246 -4.70 -10.72 -16.75
N ASN A 247 -5.71 -10.80 -15.90
CA ASN A 247 -6.68 -11.90 -15.87
C ASN A 247 -7.76 -11.79 -16.96
N GLU A 248 -7.98 -10.63 -17.59
CA GLU A 248 -8.86 -10.50 -18.73
C GLU A 248 -8.27 -11.08 -20.02
N ASN A 249 -6.94 -11.20 -20.10
CA ASN A 249 -6.21 -11.64 -21.27
C ASN A 249 -5.72 -13.08 -21.17
N ASN A 250 -5.98 -13.78 -20.04
CA ASN A 250 -5.64 -15.18 -19.79
C ASN A 250 -6.90 -16.01 -19.52
#